data_593dee2a34b097a0227e2b24c4e2fb97
#
_entry.id   593dee2a34b097a0227e2b24c4e2fb97
#
_cell.length_a   1.000
_cell.length_b   1.000
_cell.length_c   1.000
_cell.angle_alpha   90.00
_cell.angle_beta   90.00
_cell.angle_gamma   90.00
#
_symmetry.space_group_name_H-M   'P 1'
#
loop_
_entity.id
_entity.type
_entity.pdbx_description
1 polymer ?
#
loop_
_entity_poly.entity_id
_entity_poly.type
_entity_poly.pdbx_seq_one_letter_code
_entity_poly.pdbx_strand_id
1 'polypeptide(L)'
;MSSRARAACVLFAAAAALALPAAAWAHAALVRTVPTASVVVNRPPPVVLLTYTEAVEPRFAAVSVTNAAGESVRAGNPRRSASDPKTLVVPLRRVPQGWYLVYWRVISVDGHPVRGAFTFAVGPNPGPAPQFTIPSISETAATPRLIAARSVVLVSIMTAIGLFLLRIAIARPVVRRVPETRLRAVSLAFGVAALVALVAIPIYVLMATADFALRSTFDLGALVPLLRDSAFGRGYLDLELVFGLFVVAAGLALWIDRPERERRSVAELLSVGGAFAGAAAVLLVPGLAGHAAQYSPLGAALLFDWLHLLAGSIWVGGLIGLLVLWRSFPVARRVAGLVVCVPRFSNTAFVSVLTLIGSGIGASLIHLPTFASLWQTSYGQTLLVKIGLLSAAMLLAAVNLLRTRPRLLAYRERPELAPGAASLLRRLVAGEVLLVVGAVIAAAVLTSLAPPAKGLARAGNPSARVGPGRVAEVVNKNGYRIELGVSPNRAAVPNSFSVAITHGGAPTRGAEVVSGFTMLDMEMGTQSYALTETSPGVYTRSAPALVMVGHWGLSFEITPPGKAPFTILLVDRANG
;
A
#
# COMPACT_ATOMS: atom_id res chain seq x y z
N MET A 1 27.18 20.98 27.95
CA MET A 1 26.50 21.35 26.68
C MET A 1 25.23 22.11 27.03
N SER A 2 25.06 23.31 26.48
CA SER A 2 23.84 24.09 26.66
C SER A 2 22.64 23.39 26.01
N SER A 3 21.41 23.69 26.43
CA SER A 3 20.18 23.14 25.87
C SER A 3 20.08 23.41 24.35
N ARG A 4 20.60 24.55 23.89
CA ARG A 4 20.69 24.91 22.46
C ARG A 4 21.67 24.02 21.68
N ALA A 5 22.80 23.61 22.28
CA ALA A 5 23.75 22.72 21.65
C ALA A 5 23.19 21.28 21.51
N ARG A 6 22.42 20.81 22.52
CA ARG A 6 21.73 19.51 22.44
C ARG A 6 20.62 19.51 21.37
N ALA A 7 19.83 20.57 21.28
CA ALA A 7 18.81 20.72 20.25
C ALA A 7 19.44 20.80 18.83
N ALA A 8 20.56 21.53 18.67
CA ALA A 8 21.29 21.58 17.42
C ALA A 8 21.88 20.23 17.01
N CYS A 9 22.43 19.45 17.95
CA CYS A 9 22.91 18.08 17.66
C CYS A 9 21.78 17.12 17.27
N VAL A 10 20.61 17.21 17.91
CA VAL A 10 19.45 16.41 17.55
C VAL A 10 18.91 16.78 16.18
N LEU A 11 18.81 18.07 15.86
CA LEU A 11 18.40 18.55 14.55
C LEU A 11 19.40 18.17 13.46
N PHE A 12 20.71 18.26 13.73
CA PHE A 12 21.74 17.84 12.79
C PHE A 12 21.74 16.32 12.57
N ALA A 13 21.58 15.52 13.62
CA ALA A 13 21.46 14.06 13.52
C ALA A 13 20.18 13.66 12.74
N ALA A 14 19.06 14.34 12.97
CA ALA A 14 17.83 14.15 12.21
C ALA A 14 17.99 14.54 10.74
N ALA A 15 18.64 15.68 10.46
CA ALA A 15 18.93 16.11 9.09
C ALA A 15 19.91 15.17 8.37
N ALA A 16 20.93 14.67 9.07
CA ALA A 16 21.87 13.68 8.53
C ALA A 16 21.19 12.34 8.24
N ALA A 17 20.27 11.86 9.12
CA ALA A 17 19.48 10.66 8.88
C ALA A 17 18.51 10.81 7.69
N LEU A 18 17.98 12.01 7.46
CA LEU A 18 17.13 12.34 6.31
C LEU A 18 17.91 12.44 4.98
N ALA A 19 19.22 12.66 5.04
CA ALA A 19 20.07 12.84 3.87
C ALA A 19 20.72 11.54 3.35
N LEU A 20 20.57 10.40 4.05
CA LEU A 20 21.14 9.14 3.60
C LEU A 20 20.31 8.56 2.44
N PRO A 21 20.87 8.42 1.23
CA PRO A 21 20.16 7.80 0.12
C PRO A 21 20.10 6.28 0.35
N ALA A 22 18.93 5.76 0.65
CA ALA A 22 18.65 4.34 0.52
C ALA A 22 17.96 4.11 -0.82
N ALA A 23 18.61 3.42 -1.75
CA ALA A 23 17.97 2.89 -2.93
C ALA A 23 17.07 1.73 -2.49
N ALA A 24 15.80 1.99 -2.29
CA ALA A 24 14.83 0.98 -1.91
C ALA A 24 13.85 0.76 -3.07
N TRP A 25 13.76 -0.48 -3.52
CA TRP A 25 12.75 -0.97 -4.46
C TRP A 25 11.61 -1.56 -3.64
N ALA A 26 10.40 -1.10 -3.89
CA ALA A 26 9.26 -1.36 -3.01
C ALA A 26 8.68 -2.78 -3.11
N HIS A 27 9.07 -3.59 -4.11
CA HIS A 27 8.58 -4.95 -4.35
C HIS A 27 9.61 -5.77 -5.10
N ALA A 28 9.57 -7.09 -4.92
CA ALA A 28 10.38 -8.05 -5.65
C ALA A 28 10.01 -8.08 -7.15
N ALA A 29 10.45 -7.09 -7.92
CA ALA A 29 10.27 -7.10 -9.36
C ALA A 29 11.17 -8.15 -10.01
N LEU A 30 10.65 -8.89 -10.99
CA LEU A 30 11.44 -9.82 -11.79
C LEU A 30 12.33 -9.03 -12.76
N VAL A 31 13.65 -9.12 -12.59
CA VAL A 31 14.63 -8.37 -13.39
C VAL A 31 15.16 -9.19 -14.54
N ARG A 32 15.40 -10.48 -14.31
CA ARG A 32 16.03 -11.36 -15.30
C ARG A 32 15.53 -12.78 -15.14
N THR A 33 15.38 -13.47 -16.27
CA THR A 33 15.08 -14.90 -16.33
C THR A 33 16.16 -15.64 -17.14
N VAL A 34 16.41 -16.89 -16.78
CA VAL A 34 17.20 -17.82 -17.60
C VAL A 34 16.42 -19.13 -17.65
N PRO A 35 15.96 -19.60 -18.83
CA PRO A 35 16.05 -18.93 -20.13
C PRO A 35 15.36 -17.57 -20.15
N THR A 36 15.84 -16.67 -21.00
CA THR A 36 15.17 -15.38 -21.24
C THR A 36 13.77 -15.61 -21.80
N ALA A 37 12.83 -14.74 -21.44
CA ALA A 37 11.47 -14.82 -21.96
C ALA A 37 11.46 -14.86 -23.50
N SER A 38 10.67 -15.76 -24.07
CA SER A 38 10.50 -16.05 -25.53
C SER A 38 11.73 -16.47 -26.28
N VAL A 39 12.81 -16.80 -25.63
CA VAL A 39 13.97 -17.37 -26.34
C VAL A 39 13.69 -18.81 -26.77
N VAL A 40 14.22 -19.18 -27.92
CA VAL A 40 14.35 -20.57 -28.34
C VAL A 40 15.76 -21.03 -27.97
N VAL A 41 15.85 -22.00 -27.05
CA VAL A 41 17.12 -22.58 -26.64
C VAL A 41 17.39 -23.90 -27.35
N ASN A 42 18.59 -24.09 -27.88
CA ASN A 42 18.94 -25.31 -28.62
C ASN A 42 19.14 -26.53 -27.70
N ARG A 43 19.44 -26.30 -26.42
CA ARG A 43 19.63 -27.37 -25.42
C ARG A 43 18.65 -27.20 -24.28
N PRO A 44 18.06 -28.31 -23.77
CA PRO A 44 17.18 -28.26 -22.62
C PRO A 44 17.88 -27.64 -21.41
N PRO A 45 17.31 -26.60 -20.80
CA PRO A 45 17.87 -26.02 -19.58
C PRO A 45 17.64 -26.98 -18.40
N PRO A 46 18.63 -27.19 -17.53
CA PRO A 46 18.46 -28.01 -16.32
C PRO A 46 17.69 -27.27 -15.23
N VAL A 47 17.64 -25.95 -15.29
CA VAL A 47 16.98 -25.07 -14.31
C VAL A 47 16.35 -23.87 -15.00
N VAL A 48 15.34 -23.29 -14.34
CA VAL A 48 14.90 -21.91 -14.59
C VAL A 48 15.43 -21.05 -13.45
N LEU A 49 16.05 -19.91 -13.82
CA LEU A 49 16.50 -18.90 -12.87
C LEU A 49 15.55 -17.70 -12.94
N LEU A 50 15.10 -17.24 -11.78
CA LEU A 50 14.26 -16.04 -11.64
C LEU A 50 14.99 -15.08 -10.72
N THR A 51 15.53 -13.98 -11.26
CA THR A 51 16.27 -12.97 -10.49
C THR A 51 15.38 -11.76 -10.25
N TYR A 52 15.27 -11.35 -9.01
CA TYR A 52 14.42 -10.25 -8.56
C TYR A 52 15.24 -9.04 -8.12
N THR A 53 14.59 -7.89 -7.95
CA THR A 53 15.21 -6.66 -7.41
C THR A 53 15.66 -6.82 -5.96
N GLU A 54 14.97 -7.70 -5.21
CA GLU A 54 15.26 -8.02 -3.81
C GLU A 54 15.17 -9.53 -3.54
N ALA A 55 15.58 -9.95 -2.35
CA ALA A 55 15.43 -11.34 -1.94
C ALA A 55 13.94 -11.68 -1.76
N VAL A 56 13.54 -12.85 -2.25
CA VAL A 56 12.19 -13.40 -2.08
C VAL A 56 12.23 -14.63 -1.19
N GLU A 57 11.10 -14.95 -0.55
CA GLU A 57 11.02 -16.11 0.32
C GLU A 57 10.72 -17.39 -0.47
N PRO A 58 11.68 -18.32 -0.61
CA PRO A 58 11.50 -19.52 -1.44
C PRO A 58 10.39 -20.44 -0.94
N ARG A 59 10.12 -20.43 0.37
CA ARG A 59 9.06 -21.28 1.00
C ARG A 59 7.65 -20.86 0.58
N PHE A 60 7.47 -19.60 0.20
CA PHE A 60 6.22 -19.07 -0.36
C PHE A 60 6.21 -19.06 -1.89
N ALA A 61 7.33 -19.41 -2.53
CA ALA A 61 7.41 -19.39 -3.97
C ALA A 61 6.62 -20.54 -4.58
N ALA A 62 5.57 -20.20 -5.32
CA ALA A 62 4.86 -21.13 -6.18
C ALA A 62 5.34 -20.90 -7.61
N VAL A 63 6.13 -21.82 -8.14
CA VAL A 63 6.59 -21.76 -9.53
C VAL A 63 6.16 -23.04 -10.22
N SER A 64 5.44 -22.92 -11.34
CA SER A 64 5.14 -24.02 -12.25
C SER A 64 5.87 -23.83 -13.57
N VAL A 65 6.34 -24.91 -14.14
CA VAL A 65 6.86 -24.96 -15.51
C VAL A 65 6.12 -26.07 -16.21
N THR A 66 5.28 -25.71 -17.19
CA THR A 66 4.39 -26.66 -17.88
C THR A 66 4.64 -26.61 -19.39
N ASN A 67 4.48 -27.78 -20.05
CA ASN A 67 4.48 -27.88 -21.50
C ASN A 67 3.12 -27.41 -22.10
N ALA A 68 2.96 -27.47 -23.40
CA ALA A 68 1.73 -27.11 -24.12
C ALA A 68 0.52 -27.96 -23.73
N ALA A 69 0.74 -29.19 -23.22
CA ALA A 69 -0.32 -30.08 -22.72
C ALA A 69 -0.69 -29.81 -21.25
N GLY A 70 -0.04 -28.84 -20.59
CA GLY A 70 -0.25 -28.52 -19.18
C GLY A 70 0.50 -29.43 -18.20
N GLU A 71 1.36 -30.33 -18.70
CA GLU A 71 2.13 -31.23 -17.86
C GLU A 71 3.34 -30.54 -17.22
N SER A 72 3.53 -30.73 -15.92
CA SER A 72 4.64 -30.12 -15.20
C SER A 72 5.98 -30.81 -15.49
N VAL A 73 6.97 -30.01 -15.87
CA VAL A 73 8.35 -30.47 -16.08
C VAL A 73 9.29 -30.09 -14.92
N ARG A 74 8.75 -29.62 -13.81
CA ARG A 74 9.52 -29.29 -12.61
C ARG A 74 10.06 -30.54 -11.93
N ALA A 75 11.35 -30.55 -11.54
CA ALA A 75 12.00 -31.66 -10.85
C ALA A 75 11.98 -31.53 -9.32
N GLY A 76 11.73 -30.32 -8.78
CA GLY A 76 11.73 -30.11 -7.33
C GLY A 76 11.19 -28.71 -6.95
N ASN A 77 11.25 -28.38 -5.67
CA ASN A 77 10.80 -27.09 -5.18
C ASN A 77 11.78 -25.96 -5.53
N PRO A 78 11.30 -24.72 -5.72
CA PRO A 78 12.15 -23.55 -5.86
C PRO A 78 13.08 -23.41 -4.65
N ARG A 79 14.32 -23.03 -4.88
CA ARG A 79 15.32 -22.79 -3.84
C ARG A 79 16.08 -21.50 -4.14
N ARG A 80 16.63 -20.87 -3.10
CA ARG A 80 17.49 -19.70 -3.27
C ARG A 80 18.82 -20.12 -3.87
N SER A 81 19.36 -19.30 -4.77
CA SER A 81 20.72 -19.50 -5.30
C SER A 81 21.74 -19.31 -4.17
N ALA A 82 22.80 -20.13 -4.17
CA ALA A 82 23.89 -19.98 -3.21
C ALA A 82 24.75 -18.74 -3.48
N SER A 83 24.82 -18.31 -4.76
CA SER A 83 25.66 -17.18 -5.19
C SER A 83 24.92 -15.83 -5.18
N ASP A 84 23.59 -15.85 -5.23
CA ASP A 84 22.79 -14.62 -5.28
C ASP A 84 21.46 -14.82 -4.54
N PRO A 85 21.26 -14.18 -3.37
CA PRO A 85 20.05 -14.32 -2.56
C PRO A 85 18.79 -13.77 -3.24
N LYS A 86 18.92 -12.99 -4.31
CA LYS A 86 17.82 -12.44 -5.10
C LYS A 86 17.35 -13.37 -6.20
N THR A 87 18.04 -14.49 -6.42
CA THR A 87 17.75 -15.44 -7.49
C THR A 87 17.14 -16.73 -6.94
N LEU A 88 15.96 -17.11 -7.46
CA LEU A 88 15.38 -18.42 -7.30
C LEU A 88 15.84 -19.38 -8.39
N VAL A 89 16.18 -20.58 -7.98
CA VAL A 89 16.55 -21.70 -8.86
C VAL A 89 15.40 -22.71 -8.85
N VAL A 90 14.85 -22.99 -10.01
CA VAL A 90 13.76 -23.96 -10.19
C VAL A 90 14.31 -25.13 -11.01
N PRO A 91 14.54 -26.30 -10.41
CA PRO A 91 15.09 -27.45 -11.11
C PRO A 91 14.05 -28.05 -12.08
N LEU A 92 14.50 -28.43 -13.27
CA LEU A 92 13.68 -29.04 -14.30
C LEU A 92 14.06 -30.50 -14.51
N ARG A 93 13.07 -31.31 -14.88
CA ARG A 93 13.27 -32.64 -15.47
C ARG A 93 13.82 -32.49 -16.88
N ARG A 94 14.07 -33.61 -17.55
CA ARG A 94 14.40 -33.58 -18.98
C ARG A 94 13.24 -32.92 -19.75
N VAL A 95 13.56 -31.85 -20.48
CA VAL A 95 12.58 -31.00 -21.19
C VAL A 95 12.65 -31.35 -22.68
N PRO A 96 11.68 -32.05 -23.28
CA PRO A 96 11.60 -32.30 -24.72
C PRO A 96 11.56 -31.00 -25.56
N GLN A 97 11.67 -31.16 -26.88
CA GLN A 97 11.45 -30.05 -27.80
C GLN A 97 10.01 -29.54 -27.71
N GLY A 98 9.81 -28.23 -27.68
CA GLY A 98 8.50 -27.59 -27.62
C GLY A 98 8.48 -26.30 -26.81
N TRP A 99 7.30 -25.76 -26.61
CA TRP A 99 7.06 -24.55 -25.83
C TRP A 99 6.72 -24.87 -24.38
N TYR A 100 7.20 -24.01 -23.46
CA TYR A 100 7.02 -24.10 -22.02
C TYR A 100 6.54 -22.79 -21.45
N LEU A 101 5.53 -22.84 -20.59
CA LEU A 101 5.07 -21.72 -19.75
C LEU A 101 5.72 -21.82 -18.38
N VAL A 102 6.39 -20.77 -17.97
CA VAL A 102 6.81 -20.55 -16.58
C VAL A 102 5.83 -19.60 -15.95
N TYR A 103 5.03 -20.08 -15.02
CA TYR A 103 4.22 -19.25 -14.14
C TYR A 103 4.90 -19.19 -12.77
N TRP A 104 4.99 -18.01 -12.21
CA TRP A 104 5.61 -17.82 -10.91
C TRP A 104 4.79 -16.88 -10.04
N ARG A 105 4.80 -17.16 -8.73
CA ARG A 105 4.27 -16.33 -7.66
C ARG A 105 5.25 -16.40 -6.50
N VAL A 106 5.69 -15.25 -6.03
CA VAL A 106 6.62 -15.10 -4.90
C VAL A 106 6.06 -14.10 -3.91
N ILE A 107 6.55 -14.16 -2.68
CA ILE A 107 6.27 -13.15 -1.67
C ILE A 107 7.51 -12.30 -1.51
N SER A 108 7.36 -11.00 -1.66
CA SER A 108 8.35 -9.98 -1.40
C SER A 108 8.66 -9.89 0.10
N VAL A 109 9.80 -9.30 0.46
CA VAL A 109 10.19 -9.11 1.88
C VAL A 109 9.15 -8.32 2.66
N ASP A 110 8.44 -7.39 2.02
CA ASP A 110 7.34 -6.60 2.61
C ASP A 110 6.01 -7.36 2.72
N GLY A 111 5.98 -8.65 2.33
CA GLY A 111 4.80 -9.52 2.42
C GLY A 111 3.82 -9.39 1.26
N HIS A 112 4.17 -8.69 0.17
CA HIS A 112 3.29 -8.59 -0.99
C HIS A 112 3.51 -9.73 -1.97
N PRO A 113 2.43 -10.39 -2.44
CA PRO A 113 2.52 -11.38 -3.50
C PRO A 113 2.82 -10.70 -4.84
N VAL A 114 3.87 -11.14 -5.51
CA VAL A 114 4.22 -10.76 -6.86
C VAL A 114 4.16 -11.99 -7.74
N ARG A 115 3.59 -11.87 -8.94
CA ARG A 115 3.39 -12.99 -9.84
C ARG A 115 3.61 -12.57 -11.28
N GLY A 116 3.86 -13.56 -12.13
CA GLY A 116 3.97 -13.36 -13.56
C GLY A 116 4.09 -14.67 -14.30
N ALA A 117 4.15 -14.56 -15.61
CA ALA A 117 4.38 -15.69 -16.45
C ALA A 117 5.20 -15.28 -17.67
N PHE A 118 5.98 -16.20 -18.21
CA PHE A 118 6.66 -16.06 -19.48
C PHE A 118 6.81 -17.43 -20.15
N THR A 119 7.09 -17.42 -21.44
CA THR A 119 7.32 -18.65 -22.18
C THR A 119 8.76 -18.74 -22.67
N PHE A 120 9.25 -19.95 -22.89
CA PHE A 120 10.46 -20.22 -23.65
C PHE A 120 10.26 -21.49 -24.48
N ALA A 121 11.05 -21.68 -25.49
CA ALA A 121 11.00 -22.88 -26.31
C ALA A 121 12.33 -23.63 -26.31
N VAL A 122 12.27 -24.93 -26.53
CA VAL A 122 13.42 -25.84 -26.60
C VAL A 122 13.46 -26.51 -27.96
N GLY A 123 14.62 -26.58 -28.58
CA GLY A 123 14.90 -27.27 -29.84
C GLY A 123 14.85 -26.36 -31.08
N PRO A 124 15.39 -26.83 -32.24
CA PRO A 124 15.55 -26.00 -33.42
C PRO A 124 14.24 -25.61 -34.11
N ASN A 125 13.18 -26.42 -33.97
CA ASN A 125 11.86 -26.17 -34.57
C ASN A 125 10.71 -26.44 -33.57
N PRO A 126 10.51 -25.55 -32.58
CA PRO A 126 9.49 -25.78 -31.56
C PRO A 126 8.04 -25.58 -32.07
N GLY A 127 7.86 -25.20 -33.33
CA GLY A 127 6.57 -24.82 -33.89
C GLY A 127 6.07 -23.45 -33.44
N PRO A 128 4.87 -23.03 -33.84
CA PRO A 128 4.27 -21.79 -33.39
C PRO A 128 3.97 -21.87 -31.86
N ALA A 129 4.07 -20.73 -31.18
CA ALA A 129 3.78 -20.66 -29.75
C ALA A 129 2.29 -20.99 -29.49
N PRO A 130 1.99 -22.00 -28.67
CA PRO A 130 0.61 -22.33 -28.32
C PRO A 130 -0.01 -21.26 -27.41
N GLN A 131 -1.32 -21.22 -27.33
CA GLN A 131 -2.02 -20.44 -26.32
C GLN A 131 -1.97 -21.21 -25.01
N PHE A 132 -1.26 -20.65 -24.03
CA PHE A 132 -1.23 -21.19 -22.68
C PHE A 132 -2.38 -20.60 -21.85
N THR A 133 -3.00 -21.45 -21.04
CA THR A 133 -3.94 -20.99 -20.01
C THR A 133 -3.14 -20.55 -18.78
N ILE A 134 -3.11 -19.25 -18.53
CA ILE A 134 -2.50 -18.74 -17.30
C ILE A 134 -3.49 -18.97 -16.17
N PRO A 135 -3.07 -19.57 -15.03
CA PRO A 135 -3.93 -19.69 -13.89
C PRO A 135 -4.48 -18.29 -13.52
N SER A 136 -5.80 -18.11 -13.60
CA SER A 136 -6.47 -16.89 -13.18
C SER A 136 -6.47 -16.87 -11.65
N ILE A 137 -5.38 -16.45 -11.05
CA ILE A 137 -5.32 -16.29 -9.61
C ILE A 137 -5.73 -14.85 -9.33
N SER A 138 -6.99 -14.67 -8.93
CA SER A 138 -7.53 -13.43 -8.36
C SER A 138 -6.96 -13.15 -6.95
N GLU A 139 -5.84 -13.76 -6.61
CA GLU A 139 -5.19 -13.65 -5.30
C GLU A 139 -4.26 -12.45 -5.28
N THR A 140 -4.86 -11.31 -5.07
CA THR A 140 -4.17 -10.13 -4.58
C THR A 140 -4.14 -10.19 -3.05
N ALA A 141 -3.16 -9.53 -2.41
CA ALA A 141 -3.21 -9.27 -0.95
C ALA A 141 -4.47 -8.46 -0.56
N ALA A 142 -5.32 -8.15 -1.51
CA ALA A 142 -6.56 -7.40 -1.43
C ALA A 142 -7.81 -8.30 -1.46
N THR A 143 -7.74 -9.56 -1.00
CA THR A 143 -8.95 -10.37 -0.85
C THR A 143 -9.89 -9.72 0.18
N PRO A 144 -11.23 -9.75 -0.03
CA PRO A 144 -12.17 -9.09 0.88
C PRO A 144 -12.00 -9.53 2.34
N ARG A 145 -11.69 -10.81 2.58
CA ARG A 145 -11.46 -11.33 3.93
C ARG A 145 -10.21 -10.76 4.59
N LEU A 146 -9.10 -10.61 3.84
CA LEU A 146 -7.86 -10.01 4.36
C LEU A 146 -8.01 -8.52 4.57
N ILE A 147 -8.71 -7.81 3.67
CA ILE A 147 -9.03 -6.38 3.85
C ILE A 147 -9.86 -6.19 5.11
N ALA A 148 -10.89 -7.01 5.33
CA ALA A 148 -11.72 -6.94 6.54
C ALA A 148 -10.88 -7.18 7.80
N ALA A 149 -10.08 -8.25 7.84
CA ALA A 149 -9.23 -8.57 8.99
C ALA A 149 -8.20 -7.46 9.27
N ARG A 150 -7.51 -6.95 8.23
CA ARG A 150 -6.57 -5.83 8.35
C ARG A 150 -7.26 -4.55 8.82
N SER A 151 -8.48 -4.27 8.35
CA SER A 151 -9.26 -3.12 8.79
C SER A 151 -9.60 -3.19 10.28
N VAL A 152 -9.95 -4.38 10.78
CA VAL A 152 -10.19 -4.60 12.21
C VAL A 152 -8.92 -4.33 13.02
N VAL A 153 -7.75 -4.83 12.57
CA VAL A 153 -6.45 -4.55 13.22
C VAL A 153 -6.19 -3.04 13.28
N LEU A 154 -6.26 -2.35 12.14
CA LEU A 154 -5.96 -0.92 12.08
C LEU A 154 -6.93 -0.09 12.94
N VAL A 155 -8.24 -0.31 12.78
CA VAL A 155 -9.26 0.44 13.55
C VAL A 155 -9.12 0.19 15.04
N SER A 156 -8.87 -1.05 15.47
CA SER A 156 -8.78 -1.38 16.90
C SER A 156 -7.51 -0.81 17.55
N ILE A 157 -6.34 -0.89 16.89
CA ILE A 157 -5.10 -0.28 17.38
C ILE A 157 -5.25 1.25 17.48
N MET A 158 -5.70 1.90 16.39
CA MET A 158 -5.90 3.35 16.36
C MET A 158 -6.91 3.80 17.42
N THR A 159 -7.99 3.04 17.60
CA THR A 159 -9.00 3.32 18.63
C THR A 159 -8.41 3.18 20.04
N ALA A 160 -7.66 2.13 20.32
CA ALA A 160 -7.04 1.92 21.63
C ALA A 160 -6.07 3.07 21.99
N ILE A 161 -5.14 3.41 21.07
CA ILE A 161 -4.20 4.51 21.25
C ILE A 161 -4.94 5.83 21.45
N GLY A 162 -5.88 6.16 20.58
CA GLY A 162 -6.61 7.43 20.67
C GLY A 162 -7.51 7.54 21.91
N LEU A 163 -8.15 6.44 22.36
CA LEU A 163 -8.92 6.41 23.60
C LEU A 163 -8.04 6.62 24.83
N PHE A 164 -6.85 6.02 24.86
CA PHE A 164 -5.87 6.27 25.92
C PHE A 164 -5.49 7.75 25.96
N LEU A 165 -5.11 8.33 24.81
CA LEU A 165 -4.75 9.74 24.69
C LEU A 165 -5.90 10.67 25.12
N LEU A 166 -7.11 10.41 24.64
CA LEU A 166 -8.30 11.17 25.03
C LEU A 166 -8.56 11.07 26.53
N ARG A 167 -8.47 9.87 27.11
CA ARG A 167 -8.72 9.63 28.53
C ARG A 167 -7.74 10.42 29.41
N ILE A 168 -6.45 10.44 29.05
CA ILE A 168 -5.37 11.06 29.82
C ILE A 168 -5.32 12.59 29.63
N ALA A 169 -5.52 13.09 28.40
CA ALA A 169 -5.32 14.50 28.07
C ALA A 169 -6.63 15.33 28.11
N ILE A 170 -7.74 14.76 27.66
CA ILE A 170 -9.00 15.50 27.43
C ILE A 170 -10.03 15.19 28.53
N ALA A 171 -10.25 13.91 28.84
CA ALA A 171 -11.29 13.49 29.76
C ALA A 171 -10.91 13.67 31.23
N ARG A 172 -9.63 13.45 31.60
CA ARG A 172 -9.15 13.58 32.97
C ARG A 172 -9.49 14.95 33.60
N PRO A 173 -9.25 16.11 32.98
CA PRO A 173 -9.58 17.40 33.55
C PRO A 173 -11.10 17.64 33.74
N VAL A 174 -11.95 16.86 33.08
CA VAL A 174 -13.42 17.02 33.18
C VAL A 174 -13.93 16.53 34.53
N VAL A 175 -13.34 15.48 35.11
CA VAL A 175 -13.76 14.90 36.40
C VAL A 175 -13.80 15.95 37.51
N ARG A 176 -12.83 16.85 37.54
CA ARG A 176 -12.74 17.93 38.55
C ARG A 176 -13.76 19.07 38.32
N ARG A 177 -14.20 19.26 37.09
CA ARG A 177 -15.10 20.37 36.71
C ARG A 177 -16.57 19.97 36.66
N VAL A 178 -16.82 18.68 36.49
CA VAL A 178 -18.17 18.10 36.38
C VAL A 178 -18.26 16.96 37.40
N PRO A 179 -18.85 17.22 38.59
CA PRO A 179 -19.00 16.19 39.60
C PRO A 179 -19.75 14.96 39.11
N GLU A 180 -19.45 13.80 39.71
CA GLU A 180 -20.04 12.48 39.40
C GLU A 180 -19.66 11.93 38.01
N THR A 181 -18.74 12.58 37.28
CA THR A 181 -18.21 12.05 36.02
C THR A 181 -17.36 10.82 36.29
N ARG A 182 -17.72 9.69 35.68
CA ARG A 182 -16.97 8.42 35.81
C ARG A 182 -16.33 8.04 34.49
N LEU A 183 -14.99 7.97 34.43
CA LEU A 183 -14.26 7.64 33.23
C LEU A 183 -14.17 6.15 32.94
N ARG A 184 -14.89 5.31 33.74
CA ARG A 184 -14.88 3.85 33.58
C ARG A 184 -15.30 3.39 32.19
N ALA A 185 -16.29 4.06 31.58
CA ALA A 185 -16.74 3.72 30.23
C ALA A 185 -15.65 3.92 29.19
N VAL A 186 -14.82 4.98 29.31
CA VAL A 186 -13.68 5.24 28.39
C VAL A 186 -12.58 4.20 28.61
N SER A 187 -12.26 3.88 29.89
CA SER A 187 -11.28 2.84 30.20
C SER A 187 -11.73 1.45 29.72
N LEU A 188 -13.03 1.14 29.85
CA LEU A 188 -13.58 -0.11 29.33
C LEU A 188 -13.52 -0.16 27.79
N ALA A 189 -13.88 0.94 27.12
CA ALA A 189 -13.79 1.03 25.66
C ALA A 189 -12.33 0.86 25.18
N PHE A 190 -11.35 1.44 25.91
CA PHE A 190 -9.93 1.19 25.67
C PHE A 190 -9.59 -0.31 25.80
N GLY A 191 -10.02 -0.95 26.90
CA GLY A 191 -9.77 -2.38 27.13
C GLY A 191 -10.39 -3.26 26.04
N VAL A 192 -11.62 -2.95 25.59
CA VAL A 192 -12.27 -3.67 24.49
C VAL A 192 -11.49 -3.49 23.18
N ALA A 193 -11.12 -2.25 22.83
CA ALA A 193 -10.35 -1.99 21.61
C ALA A 193 -8.98 -2.68 21.64
N ALA A 194 -8.32 -2.67 22.81
CA ALA A 194 -7.04 -3.34 23.03
C ALA A 194 -7.17 -4.86 22.89
N LEU A 195 -8.20 -5.46 23.49
CA LEU A 195 -8.46 -6.90 23.38
C LEU A 195 -8.78 -7.31 21.93
N VAL A 196 -9.60 -6.51 21.23
CA VAL A 196 -9.91 -6.77 19.82
C VAL A 196 -8.64 -6.72 18.98
N ALA A 197 -7.73 -5.77 19.21
CA ALA A 197 -6.47 -5.70 18.48
C ALA A 197 -5.57 -6.90 18.76
N LEU A 198 -5.37 -7.27 20.04
CA LEU A 198 -4.56 -8.43 20.44
C LEU A 198 -5.07 -9.77 19.88
N VAL A 199 -6.37 -9.87 19.61
CA VAL A 199 -6.96 -11.05 18.96
C VAL A 199 -6.91 -10.94 17.44
N ALA A 200 -7.12 -9.75 16.90
CA ALA A 200 -7.19 -9.54 15.46
C ALA A 200 -5.82 -9.63 14.77
N ILE A 201 -4.73 -9.20 15.41
CA ILE A 201 -3.38 -9.26 14.83
C ILE A 201 -2.97 -10.71 14.50
N PRO A 202 -2.98 -11.68 15.44
CA PRO A 202 -2.60 -13.05 15.14
C PRO A 202 -3.57 -13.72 14.15
N ILE A 203 -4.87 -13.42 14.20
CA ILE A 203 -5.83 -13.92 13.20
C ILE A 203 -5.47 -13.41 11.81
N TYR A 204 -5.25 -12.12 11.67
CA TYR A 204 -4.90 -11.53 10.37
C TYR A 204 -3.60 -12.12 9.82
N VAL A 205 -2.55 -12.22 10.63
CA VAL A 205 -1.25 -12.72 10.16
C VAL A 205 -1.30 -14.20 9.80
N LEU A 206 -2.06 -15.00 10.53
CA LEU A 206 -2.30 -16.41 10.17
C LEU A 206 -3.07 -16.53 8.86
N MET A 207 -4.14 -15.76 8.68
CA MET A 207 -4.91 -15.75 7.42
C MET A 207 -4.05 -15.31 6.23
N ALA A 208 -3.28 -14.24 6.39
CA ALA A 208 -2.41 -13.74 5.33
C ALA A 208 -1.31 -14.75 4.98
N THR A 209 -0.67 -15.35 5.99
CA THR A 209 0.35 -16.39 5.78
C THR A 209 -0.22 -17.64 5.10
N ALA A 210 -1.43 -18.05 5.45
CA ALA A 210 -2.13 -19.17 4.82
C ALA A 210 -2.40 -18.88 3.33
N ASP A 211 -2.90 -17.68 3.01
CA ASP A 211 -3.11 -17.24 1.63
C ASP A 211 -1.78 -17.16 0.86
N PHE A 212 -0.71 -16.65 1.48
CA PHE A 212 0.61 -16.59 0.86
C PHE A 212 1.21 -17.97 0.61
N ALA A 213 1.00 -18.91 1.53
CA ALA A 213 1.48 -20.28 1.41
C ALA A 213 0.57 -21.19 0.57
N LEU A 214 -0.61 -20.72 0.15
CA LEU A 214 -1.67 -21.52 -0.49
C LEU A 214 -2.04 -22.74 0.38
N ARG A 215 -2.21 -22.50 1.68
CA ARG A 215 -2.52 -23.49 2.71
C ARG A 215 -3.81 -23.17 3.44
N SER A 216 -4.37 -24.16 4.12
CA SER A 216 -5.47 -23.93 5.04
C SER A 216 -5.01 -23.07 6.22
N THR A 217 -5.83 -22.12 6.67
CA THR A 217 -5.59 -21.30 7.88
C THR A 217 -5.46 -22.17 9.15
N PHE A 218 -5.97 -23.39 9.13
CA PHE A 218 -5.90 -24.32 10.26
C PHE A 218 -4.67 -25.23 10.25
N ASP A 219 -3.83 -25.16 9.19
CA ASP A 219 -2.57 -25.92 9.11
C ASP A 219 -1.46 -25.23 9.91
N LEU A 220 -1.65 -25.13 11.23
CA LEU A 220 -0.73 -24.44 12.13
C LEU A 220 0.68 -25.03 12.12
N GLY A 221 0.79 -26.35 11.89
CA GLY A 221 2.08 -27.04 11.81
C GLY A 221 2.97 -26.50 10.68
N ALA A 222 2.38 -26.17 9.53
CA ALA A 222 3.08 -25.57 8.41
C ALA A 222 3.20 -24.04 8.52
N LEU A 223 2.18 -23.35 9.07
CA LEU A 223 2.13 -21.88 9.10
C LEU A 223 3.04 -21.27 10.16
N VAL A 224 3.16 -21.86 11.35
CA VAL A 224 3.98 -21.30 12.44
C VAL A 224 5.46 -21.19 12.08
N PRO A 225 6.11 -22.20 11.48
CA PRO A 225 7.48 -22.04 10.97
C PRO A 225 7.62 -20.93 9.92
N LEU A 226 6.63 -20.82 9.00
CA LEU A 226 6.63 -19.77 7.98
C LEU A 226 6.52 -18.37 8.58
N LEU A 227 5.70 -18.19 9.62
CA LEU A 227 5.59 -16.94 10.36
C LEU A 227 6.91 -16.52 11.01
N ARG A 228 7.58 -17.46 11.67
CA ARG A 228 8.85 -17.19 12.36
C ARG A 228 9.98 -16.84 11.41
N ASP A 229 10.02 -17.50 10.25
CA ASP A 229 11.13 -17.39 9.31
C ASP A 229 10.96 -16.27 8.27
N SER A 230 9.71 -15.79 8.03
CA SER A 230 9.43 -14.72 7.08
C SER A 230 9.59 -13.32 7.68
N ALA A 231 10.04 -12.35 6.90
CA ALA A 231 10.10 -10.94 7.32
C ALA A 231 8.70 -10.39 7.65
N PHE A 232 7.70 -10.75 6.83
CA PHE A 232 6.29 -10.41 7.06
C PHE A 232 5.80 -10.90 8.42
N GLY A 233 5.99 -12.20 8.71
CA GLY A 233 5.55 -12.78 9.98
C GLY A 233 6.25 -12.13 11.18
N ARG A 234 7.57 -11.92 11.11
CA ARG A 234 8.33 -11.23 12.17
C ARG A 234 7.83 -9.82 12.42
N GLY A 235 7.56 -9.02 11.37
CA GLY A 235 7.02 -7.67 11.52
C GLY A 235 5.70 -7.63 12.28
N TYR A 236 4.80 -8.60 12.06
CA TYR A 236 3.54 -8.71 12.81
C TYR A 236 3.71 -9.29 14.22
N LEU A 237 4.68 -10.18 14.44
CA LEU A 237 5.05 -10.62 15.80
C LEU A 237 5.61 -9.46 16.62
N ASP A 238 6.45 -8.63 16.02
CA ASP A 238 6.97 -7.40 16.65
C ASP A 238 5.82 -6.43 16.98
N LEU A 239 4.86 -6.26 16.04
CA LEU A 239 3.67 -5.44 16.27
C LEU A 239 2.85 -5.96 17.46
N GLU A 240 2.59 -7.26 17.53
CA GLU A 240 1.85 -7.89 18.63
C GLU A 240 2.54 -7.68 19.96
N LEU A 241 3.86 -7.93 20.03
CA LEU A 241 4.66 -7.75 21.23
C LEU A 241 4.66 -6.30 21.72
N VAL A 242 4.97 -5.35 20.82
CA VAL A 242 5.05 -3.92 21.16
C VAL A 242 3.68 -3.38 21.53
N PHE A 243 2.61 -3.84 20.85
CA PHE A 243 1.24 -3.47 21.21
C PHE A 243 0.84 -4.04 22.58
N GLY A 244 1.20 -5.28 22.89
CA GLY A 244 1.00 -5.88 24.21
C GLY A 244 1.71 -5.08 25.32
N LEU A 245 2.96 -4.66 25.10
CA LEU A 245 3.69 -3.79 26.03
C LEU A 245 3.01 -2.44 26.21
N PHE A 246 2.51 -1.82 25.13
CA PHE A 246 1.70 -0.60 25.20
C PHE A 246 0.43 -0.82 26.05
N VAL A 247 -0.30 -1.91 25.81
CA VAL A 247 -1.54 -2.23 26.56
C VAL A 247 -1.26 -2.38 28.04
N VAL A 248 -0.18 -3.07 28.43
CA VAL A 248 0.24 -3.23 29.83
C VAL A 248 0.62 -1.87 30.43
N ALA A 249 1.45 -1.08 29.74
CA ALA A 249 1.86 0.24 30.23
C ALA A 249 0.68 1.22 30.35
N ALA A 250 -0.21 1.23 29.34
CA ALA A 250 -1.42 2.05 29.36
C ALA A 250 -2.42 1.59 30.44
N GLY A 251 -2.60 0.28 30.61
CA GLY A 251 -3.41 -0.30 31.67
C GLY A 251 -2.91 0.10 33.07
N LEU A 252 -1.60 0.00 33.29
CA LEU A 252 -0.95 0.45 34.53
C LEU A 252 -1.13 1.95 34.74
N ALA A 253 -0.94 2.76 33.69
CA ALA A 253 -1.14 4.21 33.77
C ALA A 253 -2.59 4.56 34.12
N LEU A 254 -3.57 3.86 33.55
CA LEU A 254 -4.99 4.06 33.87
C LEU A 254 -5.37 3.56 35.28
N TRP A 255 -4.73 2.52 35.76
CA TRP A 255 -4.96 1.98 37.11
C TRP A 255 -4.40 2.89 38.22
N ILE A 256 -3.22 3.47 38.00
CA ILE A 256 -2.57 4.40 38.96
C ILE A 256 -3.22 5.79 38.88
N ASP A 257 -3.78 6.22 37.73
CA ASP A 257 -4.31 7.57 37.50
C ASP A 257 -5.37 7.95 38.56
N ARG A 258 -5.20 9.11 39.16
CA ARG A 258 -6.14 9.72 40.13
C ARG A 258 -6.65 11.03 39.50
N PRO A 259 -7.72 10.99 38.68
CA PRO A 259 -8.20 12.15 37.93
C PRO A 259 -8.71 13.29 38.83
N GLU A 260 -9.03 13.00 40.11
CA GLU A 260 -9.47 13.96 41.11
C GLU A 260 -8.31 14.88 41.56
N ARG A 261 -7.07 14.39 41.51
CA ARG A 261 -5.88 15.16 41.86
C ARG A 261 -5.51 16.14 40.75
N GLU A 262 -5.11 17.36 41.15
CA GLU A 262 -4.68 18.37 40.19
C GLU A 262 -3.34 18.02 39.57
N ARG A 263 -2.36 17.74 40.43
CA ARG A 263 -1.01 17.34 40.02
C ARG A 263 -0.90 15.83 40.00
N ARG A 264 -0.24 15.32 38.97
CA ARG A 264 0.12 13.91 38.90
C ARG A 264 1.29 13.60 39.80
N SER A 265 1.27 12.44 40.42
CA SER A 265 2.43 11.90 41.13
C SER A 265 3.55 11.52 40.15
N VAL A 266 4.75 11.33 40.64
CA VAL A 266 5.87 10.86 39.81
C VAL A 266 5.56 9.51 39.17
N ALA A 267 4.93 8.59 39.92
CA ALA A 267 4.52 7.29 39.40
C ALA A 267 3.49 7.41 38.24
N GLU A 268 2.50 8.31 38.40
CA GLU A 268 1.55 8.60 37.30
C GLU A 268 2.26 9.19 36.07
N LEU A 269 3.24 10.07 36.24
CA LEU A 269 4.00 10.67 35.14
C LEU A 269 4.84 9.63 34.42
N LEU A 270 5.55 8.78 35.15
CA LEU A 270 6.39 7.72 34.58
C LEU A 270 5.55 6.68 33.82
N SER A 271 4.44 6.23 34.43
CA SER A 271 3.56 5.26 33.78
C SER A 271 2.90 5.81 32.50
N VAL A 272 2.44 7.06 32.53
CA VAL A 272 1.91 7.75 31.35
C VAL A 272 3.00 7.94 30.29
N GLY A 273 4.22 8.34 30.68
CA GLY A 273 5.37 8.46 29.79
C GLY A 273 5.73 7.13 29.11
N GLY A 274 5.75 6.04 29.89
CA GLY A 274 5.98 4.69 29.35
C GLY A 274 4.89 4.26 28.34
N ALA A 275 3.62 4.57 28.63
CA ALA A 275 2.53 4.29 27.71
C ALA A 275 2.62 5.13 26.43
N PHE A 276 3.02 6.40 26.50
CA PHE A 276 3.28 7.23 25.31
C PHE A 276 4.43 6.68 24.47
N ALA A 277 5.52 6.25 25.11
CA ALA A 277 6.64 5.62 24.41
C ALA A 277 6.21 4.32 23.72
N GLY A 278 5.40 3.50 24.41
CA GLY A 278 4.81 2.30 23.84
C GLY A 278 3.91 2.59 22.64
N ALA A 279 3.02 3.58 22.76
CA ALA A 279 2.17 4.01 21.63
C ALA A 279 3.00 4.49 20.43
N ALA A 280 4.04 5.29 20.68
CA ALA A 280 4.95 5.77 19.64
C ALA A 280 5.67 4.61 18.93
N ALA A 281 6.13 3.61 19.70
CA ALA A 281 6.76 2.41 19.17
C ALA A 281 5.77 1.57 18.33
N VAL A 282 4.53 1.35 18.80
CA VAL A 282 3.49 0.64 18.04
C VAL A 282 3.28 1.27 16.67
N LEU A 283 3.21 2.61 16.61
CA LEU A 283 2.97 3.33 15.36
C LEU A 283 4.19 3.35 14.42
N LEU A 284 5.38 3.03 14.92
CA LEU A 284 6.60 2.94 14.10
C LEU A 284 6.74 1.59 13.40
N VAL A 285 6.27 0.50 14.03
CA VAL A 285 6.42 -0.87 13.50
C VAL A 285 5.85 -1.03 12.09
N PRO A 286 4.61 -0.55 11.76
CA PRO A 286 4.07 -0.67 10.41
C PRO A 286 4.93 0.00 9.33
N GLY A 287 5.52 1.17 9.64
CA GLY A 287 6.43 1.86 8.73
C GLY A 287 7.72 1.08 8.48
N LEU A 288 8.29 0.47 9.52
CA LEU A 288 9.52 -0.34 9.43
C LEU A 288 9.30 -1.67 8.69
N ALA A 289 8.13 -2.28 8.83
CA ALA A 289 7.78 -3.54 8.18
C ALA A 289 7.09 -3.38 6.80
N GLY A 290 6.72 -2.15 6.43
CA GLY A 290 5.93 -1.84 5.23
C GLY A 290 6.68 -1.04 4.16
N HIS A 291 5.91 -0.44 3.27
CA HIS A 291 6.42 0.33 2.13
C HIS A 291 7.31 1.52 2.53
N ALA A 292 7.02 2.19 3.66
CA ALA A 292 7.77 3.37 4.07
C ALA A 292 9.27 3.08 4.28
N ALA A 293 9.61 1.86 4.75
CA ALA A 293 11.01 1.43 4.90
C ALA A 293 11.75 1.23 3.58
N GLN A 294 11.04 1.24 2.45
CA GLN A 294 11.58 0.90 1.14
C GLN A 294 11.76 2.13 0.23
N TYR A 295 11.39 3.32 0.72
CA TYR A 295 11.49 4.58 -0.04
C TYR A 295 12.62 5.48 0.46
N SER A 296 13.21 6.22 -0.46
CA SER A 296 14.24 7.22 -0.17
C SER A 296 13.65 8.63 -0.29
N PRO A 297 13.97 9.53 0.66
CA PRO A 297 14.82 9.31 1.84
C PRO A 297 14.07 8.59 2.97
N LEU A 298 14.67 7.52 3.49
CA LEU A 298 14.08 6.62 4.49
C LEU A 298 13.49 7.36 5.71
N GLY A 299 14.28 8.29 6.28
CA GLY A 299 13.84 9.01 7.47
C GLY A 299 12.59 9.85 7.24
N ALA A 300 12.45 10.49 6.06
CA ALA A 300 11.27 11.26 5.71
C ALA A 300 10.05 10.36 5.50
N ALA A 301 10.21 9.23 4.81
CA ALA A 301 9.14 8.27 4.58
C ALA A 301 8.60 7.72 5.90
N LEU A 302 9.47 7.27 6.80
CA LEU A 302 9.10 6.79 8.13
C LEU A 302 8.46 7.88 8.99
N LEU A 303 8.97 9.10 8.95
CA LEU A 303 8.42 10.23 9.70
C LEU A 303 7.01 10.58 9.24
N PHE A 304 6.78 10.66 7.93
CA PHE A 304 5.45 10.97 7.38
C PHE A 304 4.46 9.86 7.70
N ASP A 305 4.85 8.59 7.59
CA ASP A 305 4.00 7.45 7.94
C ASP A 305 3.65 7.46 9.43
N TRP A 306 4.66 7.63 10.30
CA TRP A 306 4.47 7.70 11.75
C TRP A 306 3.56 8.87 12.17
N LEU A 307 3.78 10.08 11.64
CA LEU A 307 2.94 11.25 11.90
C LEU A 307 1.50 11.02 11.41
N HIS A 308 1.35 10.38 10.25
CA HIS A 308 0.05 10.06 9.67
C HIS A 308 -0.74 9.09 10.57
N LEU A 309 -0.11 8.02 11.03
CA LEU A 309 -0.71 7.05 11.93
C LEU A 309 -1.02 7.64 13.31
N LEU A 310 -0.13 8.47 13.86
CA LEU A 310 -0.36 9.17 15.13
C LEU A 310 -1.57 10.10 15.04
N ALA A 311 -1.58 10.97 14.05
CA ALA A 311 -2.67 11.93 13.85
C ALA A 311 -4.01 11.23 13.58
N GLY A 312 -3.98 10.15 12.78
CA GLY A 312 -5.13 9.30 12.54
C GLY A 312 -5.65 8.65 13.81
N SER A 313 -4.75 8.11 14.66
CA SER A 313 -5.11 7.48 15.93
C SER A 313 -5.75 8.47 16.90
N ILE A 314 -5.21 9.68 17.00
CA ILE A 314 -5.77 10.75 17.84
C ILE A 314 -7.17 11.12 17.36
N TRP A 315 -7.36 11.25 16.03
CA TRP A 315 -8.65 11.65 15.48
C TRP A 315 -9.70 10.54 15.58
N VAL A 316 -9.40 9.32 15.11
CA VAL A 316 -10.31 8.15 15.17
C VAL A 316 -10.72 7.85 16.62
N GLY A 317 -9.73 7.60 17.48
CA GLY A 317 -10.00 7.23 18.88
C GLY A 317 -10.61 8.38 19.67
N GLY A 318 -10.28 9.63 19.32
CA GLY A 318 -10.89 10.82 19.91
C GLY A 318 -12.36 10.98 19.55
N LEU A 319 -12.76 10.79 18.29
CA LEU A 319 -14.16 10.81 17.87
C LEU A 319 -14.98 9.71 18.56
N ILE A 320 -14.47 8.47 18.56
CA ILE A 320 -15.10 7.35 19.28
C ILE A 320 -15.17 7.66 20.77
N GLY A 321 -14.10 8.22 21.33
CA GLY A 321 -14.02 8.62 22.72
C GLY A 321 -15.04 9.68 23.12
N LEU A 322 -15.33 10.64 22.26
CA LEU A 322 -16.40 11.63 22.51
C LEU A 322 -17.78 10.96 22.60
N LEU A 323 -18.06 9.97 21.73
CA LEU A 323 -19.33 9.21 21.79
C LEU A 323 -19.42 8.38 23.07
N VAL A 324 -18.29 7.82 23.54
CA VAL A 324 -18.22 7.06 24.80
C VAL A 324 -18.33 7.99 26.01
N LEU A 325 -17.70 9.16 25.98
CA LEU A 325 -17.78 10.17 27.05
C LEU A 325 -19.22 10.64 27.28
N TRP A 326 -20.05 10.68 26.24
CA TRP A 326 -21.48 10.97 26.40
C TRP A 326 -22.16 10.10 27.47
N ARG A 327 -21.74 8.84 27.60
CA ARG A 327 -22.25 7.88 28.59
C ARG A 327 -21.58 8.04 29.97
N SER A 328 -20.44 8.72 30.04
CA SER A 328 -19.67 8.94 31.26
C SER A 328 -20.24 10.08 32.12
N PHE A 329 -21.11 10.92 31.53
CA PHE A 329 -21.73 12.04 32.23
C PHE A 329 -23.12 11.69 32.79
N PRO A 330 -23.45 12.12 34.03
CA PRO A 330 -24.83 12.11 34.48
C PRO A 330 -25.75 12.85 33.49
N VAL A 331 -26.99 12.37 33.32
CA VAL A 331 -27.89 12.89 32.28
C VAL A 331 -28.05 14.41 32.40
N ALA A 332 -28.26 14.91 33.63
CA ALA A 332 -28.41 16.34 33.93
C ALA A 332 -27.15 17.18 33.64
N ARG A 333 -25.97 16.58 33.59
CA ARG A 333 -24.68 17.28 33.44
C ARG A 333 -23.98 17.02 32.11
N ARG A 334 -24.64 16.35 31.18
CA ARG A 334 -24.05 16.01 29.84
C ARG A 334 -23.59 17.24 29.10
N VAL A 335 -24.40 18.27 29.05
CA VAL A 335 -24.05 19.53 28.39
C VAL A 335 -22.84 20.18 29.06
N ALA A 336 -22.81 20.26 30.38
CA ALA A 336 -21.67 20.81 31.13
C ALA A 336 -20.37 20.03 30.86
N GLY A 337 -20.47 18.70 30.77
CA GLY A 337 -19.35 17.85 30.39
C GLY A 337 -18.84 18.13 28.97
N LEU A 338 -19.76 18.28 28.00
CA LEU A 338 -19.40 18.58 26.61
C LEU A 338 -18.78 19.97 26.47
N VAL A 339 -19.28 20.97 27.18
CA VAL A 339 -18.71 22.34 27.21
C VAL A 339 -17.24 22.33 27.65
N VAL A 340 -16.85 21.39 28.51
CA VAL A 340 -15.46 21.25 28.96
C VAL A 340 -14.59 20.47 27.98
N CYS A 341 -15.07 19.34 27.41
CA CYS A 341 -14.25 18.46 26.60
C CYS A 341 -14.22 18.82 25.11
N VAL A 342 -15.32 19.33 24.54
CA VAL A 342 -15.43 19.63 23.09
C VAL A 342 -14.38 20.65 22.62
N PRO A 343 -14.14 21.79 23.31
CA PRO A 343 -13.12 22.74 22.85
C PRO A 343 -11.70 22.15 22.83
N ARG A 344 -11.38 21.33 23.86
CA ARG A 344 -10.08 20.66 23.93
C ARG A 344 -9.90 19.66 22.81
N PHE A 345 -10.92 18.82 22.61
CA PHE A 345 -10.89 17.84 21.52
C PHE A 345 -10.84 18.53 20.15
N SER A 346 -11.67 19.57 19.92
CA SER A 346 -11.66 20.30 18.64
C SER A 346 -10.29 20.87 18.29
N ASN A 347 -9.57 21.43 19.27
CA ASN A 347 -8.23 21.95 19.03
C ASN A 347 -7.24 20.81 18.71
N THR A 348 -7.29 19.70 19.46
CA THR A 348 -6.46 18.51 19.20
C THR A 348 -6.79 17.90 17.84
N ALA A 349 -8.08 17.75 17.50
CA ALA A 349 -8.52 17.23 16.22
C ALA A 349 -8.07 18.13 15.06
N PHE A 350 -8.14 19.46 15.22
CA PHE A 350 -7.67 20.40 14.22
C PHE A 350 -6.18 20.23 13.90
N VAL A 351 -5.35 20.16 14.94
CA VAL A 351 -3.90 19.88 14.77
C VAL A 351 -3.68 18.52 14.13
N SER A 352 -4.43 17.48 14.56
CA SER A 352 -4.33 16.15 13.96
C SER A 352 -4.69 16.15 12.47
N VAL A 353 -5.76 16.85 12.07
CA VAL A 353 -6.16 16.98 10.67
C VAL A 353 -5.10 17.68 9.83
N LEU A 354 -4.51 18.77 10.33
CA LEU A 354 -3.41 19.45 9.64
C LEU A 354 -2.19 18.54 9.48
N THR A 355 -1.84 17.79 10.53
CA THR A 355 -0.75 16.80 10.49
C THR A 355 -1.06 15.68 9.50
N LEU A 356 -2.30 15.17 9.48
CA LEU A 356 -2.76 14.17 8.51
C LEU A 356 -2.62 14.65 7.06
N ILE A 357 -3.04 15.89 6.78
CA ILE A 357 -2.93 16.49 5.44
C ILE A 357 -1.45 16.64 5.08
N GLY A 358 -0.63 17.26 5.93
CA GLY A 358 0.79 17.49 5.66
C GLY A 358 1.57 16.20 5.47
N SER A 359 1.40 15.22 6.37
CA SER A 359 2.05 13.92 6.26
C SER A 359 1.54 13.10 5.07
N GLY A 360 0.24 13.19 4.76
CA GLY A 360 -0.36 12.52 3.59
C GLY A 360 0.14 13.11 2.26
N ILE A 361 0.30 14.42 2.16
CA ILE A 361 0.92 15.06 0.99
C ILE A 361 2.39 14.63 0.89
N GLY A 362 3.15 14.70 1.99
CA GLY A 362 4.56 14.28 2.01
C GLY A 362 4.74 12.82 1.57
N ALA A 363 3.93 11.90 2.10
CA ALA A 363 3.93 10.51 1.69
C ALA A 363 3.54 10.35 0.21
N SER A 364 2.53 11.09 -0.28
CA SER A 364 2.10 11.02 -1.68
C SER A 364 3.20 11.49 -2.64
N LEU A 365 3.94 12.53 -2.30
CA LEU A 365 5.08 13.02 -3.11
C LEU A 365 6.22 11.99 -3.20
N ILE A 366 6.37 11.12 -2.19
CA ILE A 366 7.36 10.04 -2.20
C ILE A 366 6.87 8.84 -3.03
N HIS A 367 5.57 8.49 -2.92
CA HIS A 367 5.02 7.26 -3.50
C HIS A 367 4.48 7.42 -4.92
N LEU A 368 4.03 8.63 -5.32
CA LEU A 368 3.46 8.87 -6.63
C LEU A 368 4.50 9.48 -7.57
N PRO A 369 4.89 8.78 -8.64
CA PRO A 369 5.89 9.28 -9.58
C PRO A 369 5.37 10.42 -10.45
N THR A 370 4.05 10.46 -10.72
CA THR A 370 3.38 11.53 -11.47
C THR A 370 2.03 11.86 -10.86
N PHE A 371 1.54 13.06 -11.10
CA PHE A 371 0.19 13.46 -10.68
C PHE A 371 -0.89 12.61 -11.38
N ALA A 372 -0.64 12.21 -12.63
CA ALA A 372 -1.53 11.35 -13.41
C ALA A 372 -1.70 9.95 -12.80
N SER A 373 -0.75 9.47 -12.00
CA SER A 373 -0.88 8.20 -11.27
C SER A 373 -2.12 8.13 -10.37
N LEU A 374 -2.66 9.29 -9.94
CA LEU A 374 -3.88 9.35 -9.10
C LEU A 374 -5.09 8.74 -9.79
N TRP A 375 -5.24 8.87 -11.08
CA TRP A 375 -6.39 8.32 -11.83
C TRP A 375 -6.01 7.18 -12.77
N GLN A 376 -4.72 6.97 -13.04
CA GLN A 376 -4.25 5.92 -13.95
C GLN A 376 -4.03 4.58 -13.27
N THR A 377 -3.83 4.54 -11.96
CA THR A 377 -3.48 3.33 -11.22
C THR A 377 -4.54 2.99 -10.17
N SER A 378 -4.69 1.71 -9.84
CA SER A 378 -5.57 1.24 -8.76
C SER A 378 -5.19 1.84 -7.41
N TYR A 379 -3.87 2.03 -7.17
CA TYR A 379 -3.34 2.71 -5.99
C TYR A 379 -3.85 4.14 -5.91
N GLY A 380 -3.69 4.92 -6.98
CA GLY A 380 -4.12 6.32 -7.05
C GLY A 380 -5.64 6.47 -6.90
N GLN A 381 -6.42 5.63 -7.57
CA GLN A 381 -7.89 5.64 -7.47
C GLN A 381 -8.35 5.35 -6.03
N THR A 382 -7.71 4.37 -5.35
CA THR A 382 -8.00 4.08 -3.93
C THR A 382 -7.62 5.25 -3.03
N LEU A 383 -6.51 5.93 -3.33
CA LEU A 383 -6.09 7.14 -2.63
C LEU A 383 -7.11 8.27 -2.81
N LEU A 384 -7.67 8.47 -4.01
CA LEU A 384 -8.73 9.45 -4.26
C LEU A 384 -10.01 9.13 -3.46
N VAL A 385 -10.41 7.87 -3.36
CA VAL A 385 -11.54 7.45 -2.49
C VAL A 385 -11.25 7.80 -1.03
N LYS A 386 -10.04 7.50 -0.52
CA LYS A 386 -9.62 7.86 0.83
C LYS A 386 -9.68 9.38 1.06
N ILE A 387 -9.17 10.18 0.12
CA ILE A 387 -9.20 11.65 0.18
C ILE A 387 -10.64 12.14 0.21
N GLY A 388 -11.53 11.60 -0.63
CA GLY A 388 -12.94 11.97 -0.67
C GLY A 388 -13.66 11.71 0.66
N LEU A 389 -13.45 10.54 1.28
CA LEU A 389 -13.99 10.19 2.59
C LEU A 389 -13.48 11.11 3.71
N LEU A 390 -12.17 11.40 3.71
CA LEU A 390 -11.58 12.33 4.68
C LEU A 390 -12.09 13.76 4.48
N SER A 391 -12.23 14.22 3.24
CA SER A 391 -12.80 15.53 2.93
C SER A 391 -14.25 15.65 3.42
N ALA A 392 -15.07 14.62 3.21
CA ALA A 392 -16.43 14.59 3.74
C ALA A 392 -16.45 14.63 5.27
N ALA A 393 -15.56 13.88 5.95
CA ALA A 393 -15.43 13.92 7.41
C ALA A 393 -15.01 15.31 7.90
N MET A 394 -14.06 15.97 7.21
CA MET A 394 -13.62 17.33 7.52
C MET A 394 -14.75 18.36 7.35
N LEU A 395 -15.64 18.19 6.37
CA LEU A 395 -16.82 19.05 6.22
C LEU A 395 -17.77 18.92 7.43
N LEU A 396 -18.00 17.68 7.92
CA LEU A 396 -18.79 17.48 9.15
C LEU A 396 -18.09 18.10 10.37
N ALA A 397 -16.77 17.92 10.49
CA ALA A 397 -15.96 18.53 11.54
C ALA A 397 -16.00 20.07 11.49
N ALA A 398 -15.99 20.66 10.30
CA ALA A 398 -16.15 22.11 10.11
C ALA A 398 -17.53 22.61 10.57
N VAL A 399 -18.60 21.87 10.29
CA VAL A 399 -19.95 22.20 10.81
C VAL A 399 -19.94 22.13 12.35
N ASN A 400 -19.29 21.13 12.94
CA ASN A 400 -19.13 21.04 14.39
C ASN A 400 -18.34 22.23 14.96
N LEU A 401 -17.26 22.62 14.32
CA LEU A 401 -16.40 23.72 14.75
C LEU A 401 -17.13 25.08 14.66
N LEU A 402 -17.83 25.33 13.54
CA LEU A 402 -18.40 26.64 13.22
C LEU A 402 -19.82 26.87 13.79
N ARG A 403 -20.62 25.80 13.95
CA ARG A 403 -22.01 25.90 14.40
C ARG A 403 -22.25 25.29 15.76
N THR A 404 -21.75 24.07 16.00
CA THR A 404 -22.10 23.32 17.22
C THR A 404 -21.28 23.80 18.42
N ARG A 405 -19.97 23.99 18.25
CA ARG A 405 -19.05 24.45 19.31
C ARG A 405 -19.47 25.83 19.88
N PRO A 406 -19.72 26.88 19.08
CA PRO A 406 -20.14 28.18 19.62
C PRO A 406 -21.43 28.10 20.42
N ARG A 407 -22.44 27.34 19.94
CA ARG A 407 -23.70 27.14 20.63
C ARG A 407 -23.56 26.41 21.96
N LEU A 408 -22.63 25.46 22.04
CA LEU A 408 -22.28 24.78 23.29
C LEU A 408 -21.56 25.73 24.27
N LEU A 409 -20.66 26.59 23.78
CA LEU A 409 -19.96 27.56 24.61
C LEU A 409 -20.86 28.65 25.15
N ALA A 410 -21.92 29.04 24.40
CA ALA A 410 -22.94 29.98 24.84
C ALA A 410 -23.92 29.41 25.89
N TYR A 411 -23.68 28.19 26.40
CA TYR A 411 -24.55 27.51 27.38
C TYR A 411 -24.84 28.33 28.64
N ARG A 412 -23.91 29.16 29.11
CA ARG A 412 -24.09 30.01 30.28
C ARG A 412 -25.05 31.17 30.04
N GLU A 413 -25.12 31.67 28.80
CA GLU A 413 -25.92 32.83 28.38
C GLU A 413 -27.26 32.38 27.80
N ARG A 414 -27.26 31.23 27.09
CA ARG A 414 -28.43 30.68 26.37
C ARG A 414 -28.55 29.17 26.61
N PRO A 415 -28.98 28.75 27.81
CA PRO A 415 -29.01 27.34 28.18
C PRO A 415 -30.00 26.52 27.33
N GLU A 416 -31.03 27.15 26.75
CA GLU A 416 -32.03 26.52 25.90
C GLU A 416 -31.50 25.99 24.57
N LEU A 417 -30.39 26.55 24.04
CA LEU A 417 -29.79 26.13 22.79
C LEU A 417 -28.89 24.89 22.93
N ALA A 418 -28.43 24.61 24.12
CA ALA A 418 -27.41 23.62 24.37
C ALA A 418 -27.86 22.16 24.18
N PRO A 419 -29.08 21.71 24.54
CA PRO A 419 -29.52 20.34 24.26
C PRO A 419 -29.61 20.03 22.78
N GLY A 420 -30.10 20.98 21.96
CA GLY A 420 -30.13 20.86 20.52
C GLY A 420 -28.72 20.77 19.90
N ALA A 421 -27.81 21.63 20.35
CA ALA A 421 -26.41 21.60 19.93
C ALA A 421 -25.70 20.29 20.33
N ALA A 422 -25.97 19.78 21.53
CA ALA A 422 -25.39 18.53 22.02
C ALA A 422 -25.89 17.31 21.21
N SER A 423 -27.17 17.27 20.85
CA SER A 423 -27.74 16.20 20.01
C SER A 423 -27.19 16.24 18.58
N LEU A 424 -27.07 17.45 18.01
CA LEU A 424 -26.48 17.67 16.69
C LEU A 424 -24.98 17.22 16.69
N LEU A 425 -24.21 17.63 17.69
CA LEU A 425 -22.82 17.18 17.86
C LEU A 425 -22.72 15.66 17.79
N ARG A 426 -23.55 14.95 18.58
CA ARG A 426 -23.51 13.48 18.62
C ARG A 426 -23.79 12.86 17.25
N ARG A 427 -24.76 13.42 16.49
CA ARG A 427 -25.09 12.91 15.14
C ARG A 427 -23.93 13.17 14.15
N LEU A 428 -23.36 14.36 14.16
CA LEU A 428 -22.27 14.74 13.28
C LEU A 428 -21.00 13.92 13.61
N VAL A 429 -20.65 13.77 14.88
CA VAL A 429 -19.51 12.94 15.31
C VAL A 429 -19.72 11.47 14.93
N ALA A 430 -20.95 10.94 15.04
CA ALA A 430 -21.23 9.58 14.56
C ALA A 430 -21.03 9.45 13.04
N GLY A 431 -21.45 10.45 12.26
CA GLY A 431 -21.20 10.53 10.82
C GLY A 431 -19.69 10.63 10.49
N GLU A 432 -18.96 11.47 11.23
CA GLU A 432 -17.50 11.57 11.11
C GLU A 432 -16.82 10.21 11.38
N VAL A 433 -17.22 9.48 12.43
CA VAL A 433 -16.69 8.14 12.74
C VAL A 433 -16.89 7.17 11.57
N LEU A 434 -18.09 7.14 10.98
CA LEU A 434 -18.36 6.26 9.84
C LEU A 434 -17.46 6.58 8.63
N LEU A 435 -17.32 7.87 8.30
CA LEU A 435 -16.47 8.31 7.18
C LEU A 435 -14.99 8.03 7.43
N VAL A 436 -14.51 8.27 8.66
CA VAL A 436 -13.10 8.03 9.01
C VAL A 436 -12.79 6.53 9.07
N VAL A 437 -13.72 5.71 9.59
CA VAL A 437 -13.58 4.23 9.51
C VAL A 437 -13.56 3.78 8.06
N GLY A 438 -14.43 4.33 7.20
CA GLY A 438 -14.37 4.09 5.76
C GLY A 438 -13.02 4.46 5.14
N ALA A 439 -12.43 5.59 5.55
CA ALA A 439 -11.10 5.99 5.11
C ALA A 439 -9.99 5.04 5.61
N VAL A 440 -10.12 4.45 6.81
CA VAL A 440 -9.20 3.41 7.31
C VAL A 440 -9.35 2.11 6.52
N ILE A 441 -10.58 1.74 6.12
CA ILE A 441 -10.80 0.60 5.23
C ILE A 441 -10.14 0.86 3.86
N ALA A 442 -10.33 2.05 3.29
CA ALA A 442 -9.63 2.43 2.06
C ALA A 442 -8.09 2.40 2.22
N ALA A 443 -7.57 2.78 3.40
CA ALA A 443 -6.15 2.63 3.72
C ALA A 443 -5.73 1.16 3.80
N ALA A 444 -6.55 0.26 4.34
CA ALA A 444 -6.28 -1.19 4.34
C ALA A 444 -6.21 -1.77 2.92
N VAL A 445 -7.05 -1.28 2.00
CA VAL A 445 -6.95 -1.61 0.57
C VAL A 445 -5.66 -1.05 -0.01
N LEU A 446 -5.37 0.24 0.22
CA LEU A 446 -4.20 0.94 -0.32
C LEU A 446 -2.89 0.24 0.08
N THR A 447 -2.77 -0.19 1.34
CA THR A 447 -1.60 -0.93 1.83
C THR A 447 -1.50 -2.35 1.28
N SER A 448 -2.50 -2.84 0.56
CA SER A 448 -2.49 -4.12 -0.15
C SER A 448 -2.18 -3.97 -1.64
N LEU A 449 -2.07 -2.73 -2.13
CA LEU A 449 -1.77 -2.41 -3.52
C LEU A 449 -0.32 -1.94 -3.65
N ALA A 450 0.32 -2.32 -4.75
CA ALA A 450 1.64 -1.81 -5.09
C ALA A 450 1.58 -0.31 -5.41
N PRO A 451 2.51 0.51 -4.90
CA PRO A 451 2.66 1.87 -5.36
C PRO A 451 3.02 1.93 -6.85
N PRO A 452 2.61 3.00 -7.57
CA PRO A 452 2.85 3.13 -9.01
C PRO A 452 4.33 3.10 -9.37
N ALA A 453 4.64 2.49 -10.53
CA ALA A 453 6.01 2.39 -11.02
C ALA A 453 6.64 3.75 -11.35
N LYS A 454 7.88 3.98 -10.93
CA LYS A 454 8.64 5.21 -11.23
C LYS A 454 8.91 5.38 -12.73
N GLY A 455 8.94 4.30 -13.49
CA GLY A 455 9.07 4.32 -14.95
C GLY A 455 7.99 5.16 -15.65
N LEU A 456 6.80 5.28 -15.06
CA LEU A 456 5.72 6.12 -15.57
C LEU A 456 6.10 7.61 -15.64
N ALA A 457 6.92 8.10 -14.71
CA ALA A 457 7.38 9.50 -14.73
C ALA A 457 8.27 9.83 -15.95
N ARG A 458 8.96 8.84 -16.49
CA ARG A 458 9.84 8.98 -17.67
C ARG A 458 9.06 8.90 -18.98
N ALA A 459 7.88 8.30 -18.95
CA ALA A 459 7.09 8.04 -20.14
C ALA A 459 6.29 9.26 -20.64
N GLY A 460 5.96 10.23 -19.76
CA GLY A 460 5.17 11.42 -20.13
C GLY A 460 3.66 11.19 -20.12
N ASN A 461 2.90 12.12 -20.72
CA ASN A 461 1.44 12.01 -20.81
C ASN A 461 1.03 10.97 -21.86
N PRO A 462 0.10 10.05 -21.53
CA PRO A 462 -0.39 9.08 -22.51
C PRO A 462 -1.19 9.75 -23.63
N SER A 463 -0.94 9.31 -24.86
CA SER A 463 -1.68 9.74 -26.03
C SER A 463 -3.08 9.13 -26.08
N ALA A 464 -3.22 7.89 -25.59
CA ALA A 464 -4.51 7.20 -25.48
C ALA A 464 -4.50 6.15 -24.36
N ARG A 465 -5.71 5.72 -23.96
CA ARG A 465 -5.95 4.56 -23.08
C ARG A 465 -6.63 3.48 -23.91
N VAL A 466 -6.08 2.28 -23.86
CA VAL A 466 -6.47 1.16 -24.71
C VAL A 466 -6.68 -0.11 -23.88
N GLY A 467 -7.21 -1.15 -24.53
CA GLY A 467 -7.53 -2.42 -23.87
C GLY A 467 -8.82 -2.35 -22.99
N PRO A 468 -9.24 -3.48 -22.43
CA PRO A 468 -8.73 -4.82 -22.67
C PRO A 468 -9.05 -5.37 -24.07
N GLY A 469 -8.22 -6.28 -24.55
CA GLY A 469 -8.36 -6.92 -25.86
C GLY A 469 -7.52 -6.21 -26.94
N ARG A 470 -7.68 -6.66 -28.19
CA ARG A 470 -6.87 -6.16 -29.32
C ARG A 470 -6.87 -4.63 -29.40
N VAL A 471 -5.68 -4.06 -29.49
CA VAL A 471 -5.47 -2.62 -29.63
C VAL A 471 -5.34 -2.25 -31.09
N ALA A 472 -6.04 -1.20 -31.50
CA ALA A 472 -5.91 -0.53 -32.79
C ALA A 472 -6.14 0.97 -32.54
N GLU A 473 -5.07 1.74 -32.45
CA GLU A 473 -5.11 3.16 -32.07
C GLU A 473 -4.40 4.01 -33.12
N VAL A 474 -4.93 5.19 -33.40
CA VAL A 474 -4.35 6.13 -34.39
C VAL A 474 -3.97 7.42 -33.67
N VAL A 475 -2.68 7.75 -33.72
CA VAL A 475 -2.13 8.95 -33.08
C VAL A 475 -1.50 9.85 -34.15
N ASN A 476 -1.86 11.14 -34.14
CA ASN A 476 -1.20 12.14 -34.97
C ASN A 476 -0.22 12.92 -34.15
N LYS A 477 1.07 12.89 -34.52
CA LYS A 477 2.14 13.59 -33.80
C LYS A 477 3.24 14.06 -34.74
N ASN A 478 3.70 15.29 -34.60
CA ASN A 478 4.77 15.91 -35.39
C ASN A 478 4.55 15.82 -36.92
N GLY A 479 3.29 15.88 -37.37
CA GLY A 479 2.94 15.77 -38.80
C GLY A 479 2.87 14.34 -39.34
N TYR A 480 3.14 13.34 -38.48
CA TYR A 480 3.00 11.93 -38.80
C TYR A 480 1.66 11.40 -38.32
N ARG A 481 1.03 10.56 -39.12
CA ARG A 481 -0.09 9.69 -38.73
C ARG A 481 0.49 8.31 -38.38
N ILE A 482 0.30 7.86 -37.17
CA ILE A 482 0.85 6.62 -36.63
C ILE A 482 -0.32 5.71 -36.22
N GLU A 483 -0.39 4.54 -36.82
CA GLU A 483 -1.35 3.49 -36.48
C GLU A 483 -0.65 2.44 -35.62
N LEU A 484 -1.13 2.25 -34.40
CA LEU A 484 -0.53 1.37 -33.40
C LEU A 484 -1.44 0.15 -33.20
N GLY A 485 -0.87 -1.04 -33.26
CA GLY A 485 -1.59 -2.30 -33.08
C GLY A 485 -0.92 -3.21 -32.06
N VAL A 486 -1.74 -3.85 -31.20
CA VAL A 486 -1.31 -4.93 -30.30
C VAL A 486 -2.31 -6.07 -30.36
N SER A 487 -1.86 -7.26 -30.69
CA SER A 487 -2.73 -8.45 -30.80
C SER A 487 -1.98 -9.72 -30.35
N PRO A 488 -2.61 -10.57 -29.54
CA PRO A 488 -3.97 -10.52 -29.01
C PRO A 488 -4.17 -9.57 -27.80
N ASN A 489 -3.15 -8.88 -27.31
CA ASN A 489 -3.14 -8.06 -26.09
C ASN A 489 -3.45 -8.88 -24.83
N ARG A 490 -2.69 -9.95 -24.65
CA ARG A 490 -2.83 -10.87 -23.54
C ARG A 490 -1.50 -11.06 -22.81
N ALA A 491 -1.60 -11.21 -21.50
CA ALA A 491 -0.44 -11.48 -20.67
C ALA A 491 0.15 -12.88 -20.90
N ALA A 492 1.48 -12.99 -20.72
CA ALA A 492 2.28 -14.21 -20.78
C ALA A 492 2.22 -15.01 -22.10
N VAL A 493 1.74 -14.38 -23.16
CA VAL A 493 1.80 -14.94 -24.52
C VAL A 493 2.55 -13.96 -25.44
N PRO A 494 3.12 -14.43 -26.55
CA PRO A 494 3.63 -13.53 -27.56
C PRO A 494 2.51 -12.63 -28.11
N ASN A 495 2.75 -11.32 -28.07
CA ASN A 495 1.89 -10.33 -28.68
C ASN A 495 2.58 -9.79 -29.94
N SER A 496 1.85 -9.59 -31.00
CA SER A 496 2.32 -8.88 -32.18
C SER A 496 2.10 -7.39 -31.98
N PHE A 497 3.16 -6.63 -32.07
CA PHE A 497 3.17 -5.16 -32.02
C PHE A 497 3.38 -4.64 -33.43
N SER A 498 2.57 -3.71 -33.87
CA SER A 498 2.66 -3.09 -35.19
C SER A 498 2.58 -1.58 -35.11
N VAL A 499 3.42 -0.90 -35.88
CA VAL A 499 3.46 0.57 -35.99
C VAL A 499 3.50 0.90 -37.49
N ALA A 500 2.41 1.45 -38.02
CA ALA A 500 2.39 1.96 -39.38
C ALA A 500 2.55 3.49 -39.34
N ILE A 501 3.50 4.03 -40.09
CA ILE A 501 3.89 5.45 -40.04
C ILE A 501 3.70 6.06 -41.43
N THR A 502 2.89 7.10 -41.54
CA THR A 502 2.68 7.87 -42.75
C THR A 502 2.93 9.36 -42.50
N HIS A 503 3.51 10.04 -43.50
CA HIS A 503 3.73 11.48 -43.49
C HIS A 503 3.22 12.07 -44.82
N GLY A 504 2.30 13.03 -44.76
CA GLY A 504 1.69 13.61 -45.94
C GLY A 504 0.97 12.56 -46.83
N GLY A 505 0.45 11.47 -46.26
CA GLY A 505 -0.19 10.37 -46.97
C GLY A 505 0.76 9.32 -47.56
N ALA A 506 2.09 9.53 -47.51
CA ALA A 506 3.08 8.57 -47.96
C ALA A 506 3.67 7.74 -46.79
N PRO A 507 3.99 6.44 -47.00
CA PRO A 507 4.61 5.62 -45.98
C PRO A 507 6.03 6.08 -45.66
N THR A 508 6.36 6.20 -44.36
CA THR A 508 7.68 6.59 -43.87
C THR A 508 8.57 5.36 -43.74
N ARG A 509 9.50 5.18 -44.67
CA ARG A 509 10.45 4.05 -44.70
C ARG A 509 11.70 4.33 -43.92
N GLY A 510 12.40 3.29 -43.41
CA GLY A 510 13.69 3.38 -42.78
C GLY A 510 13.69 4.12 -41.46
N ALA A 511 12.55 4.25 -40.78
CA ALA A 511 12.51 4.78 -39.42
C ALA A 511 13.03 3.75 -38.44
N GLU A 512 13.74 4.19 -37.41
CA GLU A 512 14.03 3.34 -36.25
C GLU A 512 12.84 3.41 -35.28
N VAL A 513 12.28 2.23 -34.95
CA VAL A 513 11.12 2.12 -34.05
C VAL A 513 11.48 1.20 -32.90
N VAL A 514 11.45 1.72 -31.68
CA VAL A 514 11.70 0.97 -30.45
C VAL A 514 10.44 1.01 -29.58
N SER A 515 9.92 -0.16 -29.24
CA SER A 515 8.81 -0.26 -28.30
C SER A 515 9.32 -0.56 -26.89
N GLY A 516 8.80 0.13 -25.89
CA GLY A 516 9.08 -0.05 -24.47
C GLY A 516 7.83 -0.45 -23.70
N PHE A 517 7.97 -1.40 -22.78
CA PHE A 517 6.88 -1.96 -21.98
C PHE A 517 7.19 -1.80 -20.51
N THR A 518 6.40 -1.01 -19.81
CA THR A 518 6.55 -0.74 -18.38
C THR A 518 5.27 -1.11 -17.64
N MET A 519 5.35 -1.99 -16.66
CA MET A 519 4.21 -2.28 -15.78
C MET A 519 3.88 -1.04 -14.96
N LEU A 520 2.59 -0.65 -14.90
CA LEU A 520 2.15 0.54 -14.16
C LEU A 520 1.65 0.20 -12.76
N ASP A 521 1.19 -1.02 -12.56
CA ASP A 521 0.66 -1.49 -11.28
C ASP A 521 1.77 -1.89 -10.29
N MET A 522 3.01 -2.05 -10.75
CA MET A 522 4.18 -2.31 -9.89
C MET A 522 5.49 -1.92 -10.57
N GLU A 523 6.54 -1.68 -9.79
CA GLU A 523 7.87 -1.39 -10.32
C GLU A 523 8.48 -2.66 -10.92
N MET A 524 8.52 -2.71 -12.23
CA MET A 524 9.27 -3.69 -13.02
C MET A 524 10.14 -2.92 -13.99
N GLY A 525 11.31 -3.41 -14.32
CA GLY A 525 12.14 -2.79 -15.35
C GLY A 525 11.38 -2.64 -16.68
N THR A 526 11.69 -1.61 -17.45
CA THR A 526 11.16 -1.44 -18.81
C THR A 526 11.80 -2.46 -19.74
N GLN A 527 11.00 -3.27 -20.41
CA GLN A 527 11.46 -4.14 -21.50
C GLN A 527 11.37 -3.37 -22.82
N SER A 528 12.41 -3.40 -23.63
CA SER A 528 12.45 -2.70 -24.92
C SER A 528 12.74 -3.66 -26.06
N TYR A 529 12.06 -3.44 -27.17
CA TYR A 529 12.20 -4.24 -28.41
C TYR A 529 12.26 -3.32 -29.63
N ALA A 530 13.28 -3.50 -30.46
CA ALA A 530 13.31 -2.87 -31.78
C ALA A 530 12.32 -3.57 -32.71
N LEU A 531 11.52 -2.81 -33.44
CA LEU A 531 10.62 -3.31 -34.48
C LEU A 531 11.34 -3.32 -35.82
N THR A 532 11.01 -4.31 -36.64
CA THR A 532 11.59 -4.45 -38.01
C THR A 532 10.58 -3.98 -39.05
N GLU A 533 11.02 -3.23 -40.05
CA GLU A 533 10.19 -2.87 -41.19
C GLU A 533 9.84 -4.13 -42.02
N THR A 534 8.56 -4.51 -42.06
CA THR A 534 8.07 -5.70 -42.77
C THR A 534 7.40 -5.36 -44.08
N SER A 535 6.93 -4.14 -44.25
CA SER A 535 6.42 -3.55 -45.48
C SER A 535 6.62 -2.04 -45.41
N PRO A 536 6.54 -1.30 -46.55
CA PRO A 536 6.84 0.12 -46.57
C PRO A 536 6.12 0.92 -45.49
N GLY A 537 6.88 1.48 -44.53
CA GLY A 537 6.36 2.26 -43.42
C GLY A 537 5.63 1.46 -42.34
N VAL A 538 5.65 0.11 -42.38
CA VAL A 538 5.05 -0.75 -41.35
C VAL A 538 6.14 -1.52 -40.61
N TYR A 539 6.22 -1.30 -39.31
CA TYR A 539 7.20 -1.88 -38.42
C TYR A 539 6.50 -2.86 -37.48
N THR A 540 7.01 -4.08 -37.36
CA THR A 540 6.41 -5.12 -36.54
C THR A 540 7.40 -5.86 -35.67
N ARG A 541 6.92 -6.40 -34.56
CA ARG A 541 7.65 -7.31 -33.70
C ARG A 541 6.67 -8.22 -32.97
N SER A 542 7.02 -9.50 -32.84
CA SER A 542 6.33 -10.41 -31.92
C SER A 542 7.19 -10.63 -30.68
N ALA A 543 6.65 -10.37 -29.50
CA ALA A 543 7.34 -10.56 -28.25
C ALA A 543 6.35 -10.79 -27.08
N PRO A 544 6.73 -11.52 -26.01
CA PRO A 544 5.91 -11.68 -24.80
C PRO A 544 6.20 -10.54 -23.82
N ALA A 545 6.10 -9.32 -24.29
CA ALA A 545 6.43 -8.14 -23.50
C ALA A 545 5.47 -7.92 -22.32
N LEU A 546 4.21 -8.36 -22.47
CA LEU A 546 3.19 -8.27 -21.41
C LEU A 546 3.27 -9.51 -20.52
N VAL A 547 4.17 -9.52 -19.54
CA VAL A 547 4.45 -10.70 -18.70
C VAL A 547 3.39 -10.95 -17.63
N MET A 548 2.47 -10.01 -17.38
CA MET A 548 1.44 -10.06 -16.33
C MET A 548 0.15 -9.42 -16.78
N VAL A 549 -0.97 -9.83 -16.16
CA VAL A 549 -2.25 -9.13 -16.24
C VAL A 549 -2.16 -7.82 -15.46
N GLY A 550 -2.64 -6.72 -16.03
CA GLY A 550 -2.66 -5.41 -15.38
C GLY A 550 -2.48 -4.26 -16.35
N HIS A 551 -2.16 -3.08 -15.78
CA HIS A 551 -1.97 -1.86 -16.56
C HIS A 551 -0.51 -1.73 -17.01
N TRP A 552 -0.34 -1.43 -18.29
CA TRP A 552 0.96 -1.29 -18.94
C TRP A 552 1.12 0.06 -19.61
N GLY A 553 2.30 0.66 -19.48
CA GLY A 553 2.74 1.76 -20.33
C GLY A 553 3.44 1.20 -21.56
N LEU A 554 2.82 1.37 -22.73
CA LEU A 554 3.40 1.00 -24.02
C LEU A 554 3.99 2.26 -24.65
N SER A 555 5.31 2.40 -24.63
CA SER A 555 6.01 3.50 -25.30
C SER A 555 6.52 3.07 -26.68
N PHE A 556 6.30 3.89 -27.67
CA PHE A 556 6.84 3.72 -29.01
C PHE A 556 7.71 4.93 -29.33
N GLU A 557 9.02 4.74 -29.30
CA GLU A 557 9.98 5.73 -29.72
C GLU A 557 10.23 5.57 -31.20
N ILE A 558 9.97 6.63 -31.95
CA ILE A 558 10.04 6.65 -33.42
C ILE A 558 11.07 7.71 -33.82
N THR A 559 12.09 7.27 -34.56
CA THR A 559 13.13 8.13 -35.14
C THR A 559 13.00 8.07 -36.67
N PRO A 560 12.29 9.01 -37.31
CA PRO A 560 12.24 9.08 -38.77
C PRO A 560 13.61 9.46 -39.36
N PRO A 561 13.94 9.04 -40.58
CA PRO A 561 15.22 9.34 -41.19
C PRO A 561 15.54 10.84 -41.22
N GLY A 562 16.71 11.21 -40.62
CA GLY A 562 17.17 12.60 -40.58
C GLY A 562 16.33 13.55 -39.72
N LYS A 563 15.46 13.03 -38.84
CA LYS A 563 14.61 13.81 -37.91
C LYS A 563 14.89 13.42 -36.46
N ALA A 564 14.51 14.32 -35.54
CA ALA A 564 14.61 14.04 -34.12
C ALA A 564 13.60 12.96 -33.69
N PRO A 565 13.96 12.08 -32.71
CA PRO A 565 13.06 11.08 -32.17
C PRO A 565 11.88 11.71 -31.43
N PHE A 566 10.76 11.01 -31.45
CA PHE A 566 9.60 11.33 -30.62
C PHE A 566 8.94 10.08 -30.09
N THR A 567 8.30 10.16 -28.93
CA THR A 567 7.69 9.00 -28.26
C THR A 567 6.18 9.15 -28.21
N ILE A 568 5.46 8.06 -28.48
CA ILE A 568 4.04 7.90 -28.22
C ILE A 568 3.89 6.97 -27.03
N LEU A 569 3.07 7.33 -26.06
CA LEU A 569 2.75 6.49 -24.91
C LEU A 569 1.27 6.12 -24.94
N LEU A 570 0.99 4.83 -24.88
CA LEU A 570 -0.35 4.30 -24.60
C LEU A 570 -0.38 3.72 -23.19
N VAL A 571 -1.50 3.91 -22.48
CA VAL A 571 -1.79 3.16 -21.25
C VAL A 571 -2.75 2.05 -21.61
N ASP A 572 -2.28 0.82 -21.50
CA ASP A 572 -2.99 -0.39 -21.87
C ASP A 572 -3.41 -1.20 -20.66
N ARG A 573 -4.46 -2.03 -20.83
CA ARG A 573 -4.87 -3.04 -19.88
C ARG A 573 -4.78 -4.42 -20.52
N ALA A 574 -3.73 -5.17 -20.20
CA ALA A 574 -3.56 -6.54 -20.65
C ALA A 574 -4.41 -7.51 -19.82
N ASN A 575 -5.15 -8.41 -20.48
CA ASN A 575 -5.89 -9.52 -19.86
C ASN A 575 -5.05 -10.81 -19.80
N GLY A 576 -5.52 -11.80 -19.00
CA GLY A 576 -4.98 -13.14 -18.96
C GLY A 576 -5.50 -14.04 -20.09
#